data_587a75fe311c7e01ac60af1771c76a23
#
_entry.id   587a75fe311c7e01ac60af1771c76a23
#
_cell.length_a   1.000
_cell.length_b   1.000
_cell.length_c   1.000
_cell.angle_alpha   90.00
_cell.angle_beta   90.00
_cell.angle_gamma   90.00
#
_symmetry.space_group_name_H-M   'P 1'
#
loop_
_entity.id
_entity.type
_entity.pdbx_description
1 polymer ?
#
loop_
_entity_poly.entity_id
_entity_poly.type
_entity_poly.pdbx_seq_one_letter_code
_entity_poly.pdbx_strand_id
1 'polypeptide(L)'
;MDEYHQLIIDTLKNGNFKENRTGVSTISQFNYNYEVDLQEGFPLLTTKKMDGSRWESMVHELLWYLSGEHHIRNLQENTSIWDAWADEDGNLETAYGRFWRRYPVPKQRNQIEGESWVTEEDYREDISGDFYFIDQIQYVIDNIKENPNSRRHVVTAWHPANAAISKLPPCHLMFIFNVQNGKLNCHLTQRSADIAVGVPFNIASYALLTHLVAKEVDMPVGTFGHSLVDAHIYCGQDERAEWYKENINRLGEVAWGNISVLKDDIEEQAPGNNEDNMDHIPNLLEQLLRLPKERPTIEIADKPIDDIQFEDIQLKDYQHEDSLRFGVAE
;
A
#
# COMPACT_ATOMS: atom_id res chain seq x y z
N MET A 1 14.43 -3.23 -7.59
CA MET A 1 12.96 -3.20 -7.91
C MET A 1 12.57 -4.19 -9.00
N ASP A 2 13.41 -5.20 -9.18
CA ASP A 2 13.16 -6.29 -10.13
C ASP A 2 11.91 -7.09 -9.72
N GLU A 3 11.63 -7.19 -8.42
CA GLU A 3 10.47 -7.86 -7.85
C GLU A 3 9.14 -7.26 -8.34
N TYR A 4 9.06 -5.92 -8.41
CA TYR A 4 7.88 -5.24 -8.94
C TYR A 4 7.72 -5.44 -10.46
N HIS A 5 8.82 -5.38 -11.22
CA HIS A 5 8.78 -5.67 -12.65
C HIS A 5 8.41 -7.15 -12.92
N GLN A 6 8.92 -8.06 -12.10
CA GLN A 6 8.56 -9.47 -12.20
C GLN A 6 7.08 -9.70 -11.85
N LEU A 7 6.52 -8.99 -10.86
CA LEU A 7 5.09 -9.03 -10.55
C LEU A 7 4.24 -8.64 -11.78
N ILE A 8 4.63 -7.58 -12.52
CA ILE A 8 3.91 -7.19 -13.75
C ILE A 8 3.94 -8.32 -14.77
N ILE A 9 5.14 -8.85 -15.07
CA ILE A 9 5.32 -9.92 -16.06
C ILE A 9 4.53 -11.16 -15.65
N ASP A 10 4.65 -11.60 -14.40
CA ASP A 10 3.99 -12.81 -13.92
C ASP A 10 2.46 -12.65 -13.92
N THR A 11 1.95 -11.46 -13.60
CA THR A 11 0.51 -11.20 -13.64
C THR A 11 -0.02 -11.17 -15.06
N LEU A 12 0.68 -10.56 -16.00
CA LEU A 12 0.31 -10.61 -17.42
C LEU A 12 0.35 -12.05 -17.96
N LYS A 13 1.36 -12.82 -17.55
CA LYS A 13 1.61 -14.19 -18.05
C LYS A 13 0.66 -15.23 -17.48
N ASN A 14 0.35 -15.15 -16.20
CA ASN A 14 -0.36 -16.20 -15.45
C ASN A 14 -1.73 -15.76 -14.96
N GLY A 15 -2.08 -14.46 -15.11
CA GLY A 15 -3.34 -13.91 -14.67
C GLY A 15 -4.53 -14.36 -15.52
N ASN A 16 -5.71 -14.21 -14.93
CA ASN A 16 -6.97 -14.51 -15.58
C ASN A 16 -7.75 -13.22 -15.80
N PHE A 17 -8.50 -13.14 -16.88
CA PHE A 17 -9.46 -12.06 -17.10
C PHE A 17 -10.56 -12.12 -16.04
N LYS A 18 -10.87 -10.95 -15.45
CA LYS A 18 -11.84 -10.84 -14.38
C LYS A 18 -12.62 -9.54 -14.50
N GLU A 19 -13.93 -9.65 -14.59
CA GLU A 19 -14.85 -8.53 -14.43
C GLU A 19 -14.98 -8.17 -12.94
N ASN A 20 -15.24 -6.91 -12.64
CA ASN A 20 -15.40 -6.46 -11.25
C ASN A 20 -16.45 -5.34 -11.12
N ARG A 21 -16.72 -4.92 -9.88
CA ARG A 21 -17.76 -3.94 -9.53
C ARG A 21 -17.53 -2.53 -10.10
N THR A 22 -16.30 -2.16 -10.46
CA THR A 22 -15.98 -0.82 -10.96
C THR A 22 -16.33 -0.65 -12.44
N GLY A 23 -16.69 -1.73 -13.13
CA GLY A 23 -16.90 -1.73 -14.58
C GLY A 23 -15.62 -1.72 -15.42
N VAL A 24 -14.45 -1.57 -14.79
CA VAL A 24 -13.14 -1.70 -15.44
C VAL A 24 -12.61 -3.10 -15.22
N SER A 25 -12.44 -3.89 -16.28
CA SER A 25 -11.96 -5.28 -16.18
C SER A 25 -10.48 -5.38 -15.83
N THR A 26 -10.06 -6.53 -15.37
CA THR A 26 -8.69 -6.75 -14.90
C THR A 26 -8.10 -8.06 -15.41
N ILE A 27 -6.77 -8.08 -15.53
CA ILE A 27 -5.97 -9.32 -15.53
C ILE A 27 -5.51 -9.52 -14.10
N SER A 28 -5.97 -10.60 -13.47
CA SER A 28 -5.80 -10.84 -12.03
C SER A 28 -5.10 -12.16 -11.76
N GLN A 29 -4.11 -12.12 -10.86
CA GLN A 29 -3.39 -13.28 -10.34
C GLN A 29 -3.69 -13.47 -8.86
N PHE A 30 -4.06 -14.68 -8.48
CA PHE A 30 -4.30 -15.07 -7.10
C PHE A 30 -3.01 -15.45 -6.38
N ASN A 31 -2.83 -14.89 -5.16
CA ASN A 31 -1.75 -15.25 -4.24
C ASN A 31 -0.33 -15.05 -4.81
N TYR A 32 0.05 -13.79 -5.00
CA TYR A 32 1.41 -13.42 -5.36
C TYR A 32 2.18 -12.93 -4.12
N ASN A 33 3.43 -13.36 -3.99
CA ASN A 33 4.28 -12.99 -2.87
C ASN A 33 5.67 -12.61 -3.36
N TYR A 34 6.25 -11.57 -2.76
CA TYR A 34 7.62 -11.16 -3.00
C TYR A 34 8.23 -10.47 -1.79
N GLU A 35 9.53 -10.30 -1.81
CA GLU A 35 10.29 -9.66 -0.75
C GLU A 35 11.20 -8.57 -1.35
N VAL A 36 11.39 -7.48 -0.61
CA VAL A 36 12.27 -6.36 -0.98
C VAL A 36 13.27 -6.15 0.14
N ASP A 37 14.58 -6.27 -0.14
CA ASP A 37 15.62 -5.94 0.82
C ASP A 37 15.72 -4.42 0.97
N LEU A 38 15.42 -3.91 2.19
CA LEU A 38 15.46 -2.48 2.51
C LEU A 38 16.89 -1.96 2.76
N GLN A 39 17.87 -2.84 2.86
CA GLN A 39 19.28 -2.45 3.02
C GLN A 39 19.93 -2.04 1.70
N GLU A 40 19.35 -2.43 0.56
CA GLU A 40 19.80 -2.03 -0.76
C GLU A 40 19.36 -0.62 -1.18
N GLY A 41 18.81 0.15 -0.25
CA GLY A 41 18.24 1.48 -0.48
C GLY A 41 16.72 1.51 -0.37
N PHE A 42 16.17 2.72 -0.35
CA PHE A 42 14.73 2.91 -0.21
C PHE A 42 13.98 2.49 -1.48
N PRO A 43 12.95 1.63 -1.42
CA PRO A 43 12.35 1.00 -2.58
C PRO A 43 11.30 1.91 -3.28
N LEU A 44 11.69 3.12 -3.66
CA LEU A 44 10.89 3.99 -4.51
C LEU A 44 11.17 3.67 -5.97
N LEU A 45 10.13 3.44 -6.77
CA LEU A 45 10.29 3.09 -8.19
C LEU A 45 11.05 4.17 -8.95
N THR A 46 12.02 3.76 -9.78
CA THR A 46 12.83 4.65 -10.62
C THR A 46 12.44 4.59 -12.10
N THR A 47 11.71 3.59 -12.52
CA THR A 47 11.23 3.42 -13.90
C THR A 47 10.01 4.26 -14.25
N LYS A 48 9.46 4.98 -13.27
CA LYS A 48 8.51 6.08 -13.44
C LYS A 48 8.72 7.12 -12.35
N LYS A 49 8.33 8.35 -12.61
CA LYS A 49 8.42 9.44 -11.63
C LYS A 49 7.53 9.19 -10.42
N MET A 50 8.09 9.21 -9.20
CA MET A 50 7.38 9.04 -7.93
C MET A 50 7.64 10.18 -6.93
N ASP A 51 8.46 11.20 -7.29
CA ASP A 51 8.72 12.38 -6.46
C ASP A 51 7.64 13.48 -6.62
N GLY A 52 7.87 14.62 -5.97
CA GLY A 52 6.93 15.75 -5.93
C GLY A 52 5.63 15.33 -5.26
N SER A 53 4.50 15.70 -5.85
CA SER A 53 3.17 15.46 -5.26
C SER A 53 2.88 13.98 -4.93
N ARG A 54 3.50 13.03 -5.64
CA ARG A 54 3.32 11.59 -5.33
C ARG A 54 4.02 11.21 -4.04
N TRP A 55 5.26 11.65 -3.87
CA TRP A 55 6.01 11.46 -2.62
C TRP A 55 5.33 12.16 -1.46
N GLU A 56 4.97 13.43 -1.64
CA GLU A 56 4.26 14.22 -0.64
C GLU A 56 2.96 13.55 -0.20
N SER A 57 2.11 13.14 -1.15
CA SER A 57 0.86 12.43 -0.84
C SER A 57 1.09 11.16 -0.05
N MET A 58 2.07 10.34 -0.43
CA MET A 58 2.39 9.07 0.25
C MET A 58 2.88 9.29 1.68
N VAL A 59 3.77 10.27 1.89
CA VAL A 59 4.30 10.56 3.23
C VAL A 59 3.21 11.15 4.12
N HIS A 60 2.44 12.14 3.63
CA HIS A 60 1.34 12.72 4.40
C HIS A 60 0.24 11.70 4.72
N GLU A 61 -0.06 10.78 3.81
CA GLU A 61 -0.99 9.68 4.06
C GLU A 61 -0.49 8.77 5.18
N LEU A 62 0.78 8.35 5.15
CA LEU A 62 1.34 7.51 6.21
C LEU A 62 1.36 8.21 7.57
N LEU A 63 1.73 9.49 7.62
CA LEU A 63 1.71 10.30 8.84
C LEU A 63 0.27 10.47 9.37
N TRP A 64 -0.70 10.65 8.49
CA TRP A 64 -2.11 10.67 8.86
C TRP A 64 -2.59 9.31 9.41
N TYR A 65 -2.13 8.17 8.86
CA TYR A 65 -2.40 6.87 9.47
C TYR A 65 -1.79 6.75 10.87
N LEU A 66 -0.56 7.22 11.06
CA LEU A 66 0.11 7.20 12.35
C LEU A 66 -0.51 8.15 13.38
N SER A 67 -1.19 9.21 12.97
CA SER A 67 -1.96 10.08 13.87
C SER A 67 -3.20 9.43 14.47
N GLY A 68 -3.71 8.36 13.86
CA GLY A 68 -4.94 7.67 14.28
C GLY A 68 -6.23 8.41 13.91
N GLU A 69 -6.15 9.48 13.14
CA GLU A 69 -7.31 10.22 12.67
C GLU A 69 -8.15 9.39 11.69
N HIS A 70 -9.45 9.67 11.66
CA HIS A 70 -10.41 9.10 10.69
C HIS A 70 -11.12 10.16 9.87
N HIS A 71 -10.90 11.45 10.19
CA HIS A 71 -11.42 12.58 9.43
C HIS A 71 -10.31 13.10 8.50
N ILE A 72 -10.64 13.32 7.21
CA ILE A 72 -9.66 13.70 6.19
C ILE A 72 -9.22 15.16 6.20
N ARG A 73 -9.79 16.04 7.07
CA ARG A 73 -9.53 17.49 7.06
C ARG A 73 -8.04 17.87 7.06
N ASN A 74 -7.24 17.22 7.92
CA ASN A 74 -5.81 17.51 8.04
C ASN A 74 -5.02 16.92 6.86
N LEU A 75 -5.48 15.79 6.31
CA LEU A 75 -4.91 15.19 5.11
C LEU A 75 -5.17 16.05 3.88
N GLN A 76 -6.37 16.63 3.75
CA GLN A 76 -6.78 17.48 2.61
C GLN A 76 -5.93 18.74 2.46
N GLU A 77 -5.23 19.20 3.49
CA GLU A 77 -4.28 20.30 3.39
C GLU A 77 -3.10 19.97 2.46
N ASN A 78 -2.81 18.68 2.27
CA ASN A 78 -1.64 18.20 1.54
C ASN A 78 -1.98 17.29 0.34
N THR A 79 -3.11 16.59 0.37
CA THR A 79 -3.51 15.65 -0.68
C THR A 79 -5.01 15.38 -0.66
N SER A 80 -5.58 15.09 -1.83
CA SER A 80 -7.00 14.77 -2.02
C SER A 80 -7.26 13.28 -2.27
N ILE A 81 -6.28 12.41 -2.04
CA ILE A 81 -6.37 10.98 -2.44
C ILE A 81 -7.49 10.19 -1.77
N TRP A 82 -8.06 10.72 -0.66
CA TRP A 82 -9.17 10.08 0.06
C TRP A 82 -10.50 10.80 -0.08
N ASP A 83 -10.58 11.92 -0.81
CA ASP A 83 -11.80 12.73 -0.94
C ASP A 83 -13.00 11.95 -1.49
N ALA A 84 -12.79 11.09 -2.47
CA ALA A 84 -13.85 10.28 -3.09
C ALA A 84 -14.46 9.24 -2.13
N TRP A 85 -13.74 8.86 -1.08
CA TRP A 85 -14.10 7.77 -0.18
C TRP A 85 -14.68 8.23 1.15
N ALA A 86 -14.44 9.49 1.54
CA ALA A 86 -15.01 10.09 2.74
C ALA A 86 -16.53 10.31 2.60
N ASP A 87 -17.22 10.43 3.73
CA ASP A 87 -18.60 10.85 3.78
C ASP A 87 -18.73 12.38 3.55
N GLU A 88 -19.98 12.89 3.55
CA GLU A 88 -20.27 14.31 3.33
C GLU A 88 -19.65 15.22 4.42
N ASP A 89 -19.41 14.69 5.61
CA ASP A 89 -18.78 15.39 6.74
C ASP A 89 -17.25 15.23 6.77
N GLY A 90 -16.67 14.46 5.83
CA GLY A 90 -15.23 14.20 5.74
C GLY A 90 -14.72 13.07 6.62
N ASN A 91 -15.59 12.21 7.15
CA ASN A 91 -15.18 11.04 7.91
C ASN A 91 -14.90 9.84 7.00
N LEU A 92 -13.94 9.03 7.39
CA LEU A 92 -13.60 7.78 6.74
C LEU A 92 -13.73 6.62 7.75
N GLU A 93 -14.85 5.89 7.70
CA GLU A 93 -15.19 4.83 8.68
C GLU A 93 -14.14 3.72 8.78
N THR A 94 -13.40 3.47 7.72
CA THR A 94 -12.37 2.45 7.65
C THR A 94 -10.96 3.03 7.47
N ALA A 95 -10.73 4.26 7.96
CA ALA A 95 -9.39 4.83 7.99
C ALA A 95 -8.41 3.86 8.67
N TYR A 96 -7.31 3.53 7.99
CA TYR A 96 -6.32 2.57 8.50
C TYR A 96 -5.77 2.99 9.86
N GLY A 97 -5.39 4.25 9.98
CA GLY A 97 -4.79 4.82 11.18
C GLY A 97 -5.67 4.71 12.41
N ARG A 98 -6.99 4.87 12.23
CA ARG A 98 -7.96 4.69 13.30
C ARG A 98 -7.83 3.30 13.93
N PHE A 99 -7.75 2.24 13.13
CA PHE A 99 -7.61 0.89 13.67
C PHE A 99 -6.18 0.59 14.14
N TRP A 100 -5.17 1.19 13.54
CA TRP A 100 -3.80 1.03 14.00
C TRP A 100 -3.57 1.62 15.40
N ARG A 101 -4.15 2.80 15.67
CA ARG A 101 -3.91 3.58 16.90
C ARG A 101 -5.05 3.49 17.92
N ARG A 102 -6.25 3.08 17.51
CA ARG A 102 -7.46 3.10 18.33
C ARG A 102 -8.39 1.93 18.01
N TYR A 103 -7.89 0.71 18.08
CA TYR A 103 -8.70 -0.48 17.80
C TYR A 103 -9.69 -0.76 18.96
N PRO A 104 -11.01 -0.78 18.73
CA PRO A 104 -11.98 -0.93 19.80
C PRO A 104 -12.04 -2.39 20.32
N VAL A 105 -12.02 -2.56 21.64
CA VAL A 105 -12.24 -3.86 22.32
C VAL A 105 -13.21 -3.71 23.49
N PRO A 106 -14.07 -4.71 23.77
CA PRO A 106 -14.99 -4.66 24.90
C PRO A 106 -14.27 -4.60 26.24
N LYS A 107 -14.74 -3.73 27.16
CA LYS A 107 -14.20 -3.55 28.54
C LYS A 107 -14.28 -4.81 29.43
N GLN A 108 -15.00 -5.82 29.04
CA GLN A 108 -15.11 -7.07 29.81
C GLN A 108 -13.80 -7.89 29.90
N ARG A 109 -12.72 -7.43 29.28
CA ARG A 109 -11.39 -8.04 29.36
C ARG A 109 -10.45 -7.22 30.26
N ASN A 110 -10.66 -7.27 31.57
CA ASN A 110 -9.88 -6.53 32.59
C ASN A 110 -8.38 -6.86 32.61
N GLN A 111 -7.93 -7.81 31.81
CA GLN A 111 -6.51 -8.25 31.78
C GLN A 111 -5.55 -7.28 31.08
N ILE A 112 -6.07 -6.26 30.42
CA ILE A 112 -5.26 -5.27 29.70
C ILE A 112 -5.43 -3.85 30.28
N GLU A 113 -6.22 -3.70 31.34
CA GLU A 113 -6.43 -2.42 32.03
C GLU A 113 -5.11 -1.94 32.68
N GLY A 114 -4.76 -0.67 32.41
CA GLY A 114 -3.52 -0.07 32.93
C GLY A 114 -2.28 -0.26 32.07
N GLU A 115 -2.36 -0.99 30.97
CA GLU A 115 -1.27 -1.06 29.98
C GLU A 115 -1.12 0.25 29.22
N SER A 116 0.10 0.67 28.87
CA SER A 116 0.42 1.95 28.21
C SER A 116 -0.27 2.15 26.84
N TRP A 117 -0.59 1.05 26.17
CA TRP A 117 -1.23 1.00 24.86
C TRP A 117 -2.75 0.85 24.91
N VAL A 118 -3.38 0.99 26.11
CA VAL A 118 -4.83 0.90 26.32
C VAL A 118 -5.35 2.25 26.81
N THR A 119 -6.37 2.78 26.13
CA THR A 119 -7.09 3.98 26.55
C THR A 119 -8.58 3.72 26.77
N GLU A 120 -9.19 4.50 27.67
CA GLU A 120 -10.62 4.42 28.01
C GLU A 120 -11.39 5.62 27.44
N GLU A 121 -11.10 6.03 26.23
CA GLU A 121 -11.87 7.12 25.63
C GLU A 121 -13.16 6.61 25.00
N ASP A 122 -14.22 7.38 25.10
CA ASP A 122 -15.45 7.11 24.38
C ASP A 122 -15.25 7.24 22.89
N TYR A 123 -15.62 6.20 22.17
CA TYR A 123 -15.42 6.13 20.73
C TYR A 123 -16.35 7.05 19.94
N ARG A 124 -17.57 7.21 20.42
CA ARG A 124 -18.59 8.18 19.97
C ARG A 124 -19.43 8.59 21.16
N GLU A 125 -19.98 9.80 21.14
CA GLU A 125 -20.89 10.31 22.16
C GLU A 125 -22.15 9.47 22.36
N ASP A 126 -22.54 8.70 21.34
CA ASP A 126 -23.74 7.84 21.30
C ASP A 126 -23.50 6.37 21.68
N ILE A 127 -22.25 5.97 21.86
CA ILE A 127 -21.90 4.61 22.33
C ILE A 127 -21.49 4.71 23.80
N SER A 128 -22.37 4.32 24.70
CA SER A 128 -22.08 4.24 26.13
C SER A 128 -20.81 3.43 26.39
N GLY A 129 -19.84 4.10 26.98
CA GLY A 129 -18.47 3.77 27.35
C GLY A 129 -18.07 2.36 27.78
N ASP A 130 -18.42 1.32 27.02
CA ASP A 130 -18.08 -0.07 27.31
C ASP A 130 -16.90 -0.62 26.50
N PHE A 131 -16.05 0.27 25.95
CA PHE A 131 -14.90 -0.12 25.12
C PHE A 131 -13.60 0.46 25.67
N TYR A 132 -12.52 -0.31 25.55
CA TYR A 132 -11.15 0.16 25.52
C TYR A 132 -10.71 0.34 24.08
N PHE A 133 -9.71 1.18 23.87
CA PHE A 133 -9.03 1.31 22.59
C PHE A 133 -7.58 0.83 22.72
N ILE A 134 -7.17 0.01 21.78
CA ILE A 134 -5.79 -0.51 21.72
C ILE A 134 -5.04 0.28 20.66
N ASP A 135 -3.94 0.91 21.09
CA ASP A 135 -2.91 1.41 20.20
C ASP A 135 -1.99 0.25 19.80
N GLN A 136 -2.26 -0.33 18.61
CA GLN A 136 -1.50 -1.48 18.13
C GLN A 136 -0.06 -1.10 17.74
N ILE A 137 0.18 0.13 17.29
CA ILE A 137 1.54 0.62 16.95
C ILE A 137 2.37 0.72 18.22
N GLN A 138 1.85 1.37 19.27
CA GLN A 138 2.55 1.47 20.54
C GLN A 138 2.80 0.08 21.16
N TYR A 139 1.78 -0.79 21.16
CA TYR A 139 1.92 -2.17 21.62
C TYR A 139 3.06 -2.91 20.92
N VAL A 140 3.14 -2.79 19.58
CA VAL A 140 4.18 -3.47 18.81
C VAL A 140 5.55 -2.90 19.11
N ILE A 141 5.69 -1.57 19.21
CA ILE A 141 6.96 -0.92 19.56
C ILE A 141 7.45 -1.38 20.94
N ASP A 142 6.60 -1.32 21.95
CA ASP A 142 6.94 -1.74 23.31
C ASP A 142 7.34 -3.22 23.35
N ASN A 143 6.54 -4.08 22.68
CA ASN A 143 6.79 -5.51 22.63
C ASN A 143 8.07 -5.88 21.85
N ILE A 144 8.45 -5.14 20.80
CA ILE A 144 9.73 -5.33 20.11
C ILE A 144 10.90 -4.97 21.04
N LYS A 145 10.79 -3.85 21.78
CA LYS A 145 11.83 -3.42 22.74
C LYS A 145 12.04 -4.44 23.87
N GLU A 146 10.95 -5.01 24.41
CA GLU A 146 10.99 -5.94 25.54
C GLU A 146 11.24 -7.39 25.12
N ASN A 147 10.65 -7.82 24.01
CA ASN A 147 10.67 -9.20 23.54
C ASN A 147 10.77 -9.28 22.00
N PRO A 148 11.91 -8.95 21.42
CA PRO A 148 12.11 -8.90 19.97
C PRO A 148 11.86 -10.25 19.27
N ASN A 149 11.99 -11.36 19.98
CA ASN A 149 11.75 -12.72 19.45
C ASN A 149 10.28 -13.13 19.47
N SER A 150 9.37 -12.26 19.91
CA SER A 150 7.93 -12.52 19.89
C SER A 150 7.43 -12.70 18.44
N ARG A 151 6.41 -13.51 18.28
CA ARG A 151 5.68 -13.74 17.02
C ARG A 151 4.31 -13.04 17.03
N ARG A 152 4.16 -12.01 17.89
CA ARG A 152 2.89 -11.32 18.15
C ARG A 152 2.93 -9.82 17.80
N HIS A 153 3.92 -9.38 17.02
CA HIS A 153 4.03 -7.99 16.57
C HIS A 153 3.10 -7.75 15.39
N VAL A 154 1.79 -7.84 15.63
CA VAL A 154 0.73 -7.82 14.61
C VAL A 154 -0.08 -6.55 14.73
N VAL A 155 -0.31 -5.88 13.60
CA VAL A 155 -1.22 -4.73 13.45
C VAL A 155 -2.27 -5.07 12.41
N THR A 156 -3.55 -4.92 12.73
CA THR A 156 -4.66 -5.18 11.81
C THR A 156 -5.51 -3.93 11.61
N ALA A 157 -5.87 -3.66 10.35
CA ALA A 157 -6.83 -2.62 9.99
C ALA A 157 -8.24 -3.18 9.72
N TRP A 158 -8.39 -4.50 9.63
CA TRP A 158 -9.67 -5.11 9.31
C TRP A 158 -10.57 -5.24 10.55
N HIS A 159 -11.66 -4.49 10.51
CA HIS A 159 -12.75 -4.63 11.48
C HIS A 159 -14.02 -5.04 10.73
N PRO A 160 -14.56 -6.27 10.92
CA PRO A 160 -15.62 -6.83 10.07
C PRO A 160 -16.87 -5.97 9.98
N ALA A 161 -17.32 -5.38 11.09
CA ALA A 161 -18.52 -4.55 11.11
C ALA A 161 -18.34 -3.25 10.30
N ASN A 162 -17.20 -2.58 10.45
CA ASN A 162 -16.93 -1.35 9.71
C ASN A 162 -16.66 -1.64 8.22
N ALA A 163 -15.98 -2.74 7.92
CA ALA A 163 -15.73 -3.16 6.54
C ALA A 163 -17.01 -3.45 5.75
N ALA A 164 -18.07 -3.95 6.44
CA ALA A 164 -19.35 -4.28 5.83
C ALA A 164 -20.13 -3.03 5.35
N ILE A 165 -19.91 -1.86 5.96
CA ILE A 165 -20.65 -0.62 5.68
C ILE A 165 -19.81 0.43 4.93
N SER A 166 -18.50 0.24 4.81
CA SER A 166 -17.60 1.20 4.17
C SER A 166 -17.74 1.21 2.65
N LYS A 167 -17.61 2.39 2.05
CA LYS A 167 -17.47 2.53 0.59
C LYS A 167 -16.21 1.83 0.07
N LEU A 168 -15.10 1.91 0.83
CA LEU A 168 -13.84 1.25 0.53
C LEU A 168 -13.29 0.52 1.78
N PRO A 169 -13.57 -0.78 1.94
CA PRO A 169 -12.97 -1.57 3.02
C PRO A 169 -11.45 -1.65 2.86
N PRO A 170 -10.68 -1.72 3.97
CA PRO A 170 -9.22 -1.75 3.93
C PRO A 170 -8.66 -2.81 2.99
N CYS A 171 -7.79 -2.41 2.05
CA CYS A 171 -7.04 -3.33 1.20
C CYS A 171 -5.85 -3.93 1.95
N HIS A 172 -5.16 -3.12 2.74
CA HIS A 172 -4.07 -3.53 3.63
C HIS A 172 -4.66 -4.11 4.90
N LEU A 173 -4.88 -5.43 4.92
CA LEU A 173 -5.61 -6.09 6.01
C LEU A 173 -4.83 -6.05 7.32
N MET A 174 -3.55 -6.39 7.23
CA MET A 174 -2.70 -6.69 8.37
C MET A 174 -1.24 -6.58 7.95
N PHE A 175 -0.41 -6.10 8.87
CA PHE A 175 1.02 -6.25 8.75
C PHE A 175 1.64 -6.77 10.04
N ILE A 176 2.79 -7.40 9.92
CA ILE A 176 3.49 -8.08 11.01
C ILE A 176 4.94 -7.68 10.97
N PHE A 177 5.47 -7.22 12.11
CA PHE A 177 6.90 -7.06 12.27
C PHE A 177 7.54 -8.35 12.80
N ASN A 178 8.77 -8.60 12.36
CA ASN A 178 9.53 -9.75 12.79
C ASN A 178 11.01 -9.37 12.91
N VAL A 179 11.64 -9.73 14.00
CA VAL A 179 13.07 -9.49 14.19
C VAL A 179 13.85 -10.76 13.86
N GLN A 180 14.75 -10.66 12.90
CA GLN A 180 15.68 -11.75 12.56
C GLN A 180 17.09 -11.19 12.37
N ASN A 181 18.08 -11.86 12.96
CA ASN A 181 19.48 -11.45 12.89
C ASN A 181 19.71 -9.98 13.33
N GLY A 182 18.92 -9.51 14.30
CA GLY A 182 19.00 -8.14 14.81
C GLY A 182 18.45 -7.08 13.86
N LYS A 183 17.69 -7.46 12.83
CA LYS A 183 17.07 -6.56 11.85
C LYS A 183 15.56 -6.64 11.94
N LEU A 184 14.89 -5.49 11.75
CA LEU A 184 13.44 -5.40 11.72
C LEU A 184 12.92 -5.64 10.31
N ASN A 185 12.10 -6.67 10.14
CA ASN A 185 11.38 -6.98 8.92
C ASN A 185 9.91 -6.59 9.09
N CYS A 186 9.24 -6.28 7.98
CA CYS A 186 7.81 -6.05 7.94
C CYS A 186 7.17 -6.91 6.84
N HIS A 187 6.04 -7.56 7.14
CA HIS A 187 5.26 -8.30 6.15
C HIS A 187 3.85 -7.74 6.07
N LEU A 188 3.43 -7.32 4.87
CA LEU A 188 2.08 -6.82 4.57
C LEU A 188 1.25 -7.89 3.88
N THR A 189 0.02 -8.10 4.36
CA THR A 189 -1.02 -8.86 3.64
C THR A 189 -2.07 -7.91 3.07
N GLN A 190 -2.21 -7.91 1.75
CA GLN A 190 -3.13 -7.06 0.99
C GLN A 190 -4.16 -7.93 0.24
N ARG A 191 -5.48 -7.68 0.49
CA ARG A 191 -6.56 -8.48 -0.14
C ARG A 191 -6.78 -8.16 -1.61
N SER A 192 -6.44 -6.93 -2.03
CA SER A 192 -6.67 -6.42 -3.37
C SER A 192 -5.57 -5.40 -3.70
N ALA A 193 -4.91 -5.53 -4.83
CA ALA A 193 -3.70 -4.78 -5.16
C ALA A 193 -3.68 -4.37 -6.63
N ASP A 194 -3.97 -3.10 -6.91
CA ASP A 194 -3.72 -2.48 -8.20
C ASP A 194 -2.21 -2.34 -8.41
N ILE A 195 -1.68 -3.13 -9.35
CA ILE A 195 -0.25 -3.20 -9.60
C ILE A 195 0.29 -1.88 -10.16
N ALA A 196 -0.46 -1.17 -10.98
CA ALA A 196 0.00 0.04 -11.65
C ALA A 196 0.03 1.27 -10.74
N VAL A 197 -1.01 1.45 -9.91
CA VAL A 197 -1.18 2.64 -9.06
C VAL A 197 -0.87 2.31 -7.60
N GLY A 198 -1.58 1.39 -6.99
CA GLY A 198 -1.53 1.15 -5.54
C GLY A 198 -0.20 0.52 -5.08
N VAL A 199 0.24 -0.57 -5.72
CA VAL A 199 1.41 -1.33 -5.27
C VAL A 199 2.68 -0.50 -5.15
N PRO A 200 3.04 0.42 -6.07
CA PRO A 200 4.20 1.30 -5.90
C PRO A 200 4.16 2.17 -4.64
N PHE A 201 3.00 2.73 -4.33
CA PHE A 201 2.78 3.50 -3.10
C PHE A 201 2.85 2.60 -1.86
N ASN A 202 2.27 1.40 -1.92
CA ASN A 202 2.26 0.48 -0.80
C ASN A 202 3.66 0.00 -0.43
N ILE A 203 4.50 -0.35 -1.42
CA ILE A 203 5.91 -0.70 -1.20
C ILE A 203 6.63 0.44 -0.48
N ALA A 204 6.54 1.67 -0.99
CA ALA A 204 7.23 2.82 -0.43
C ALA A 204 6.71 3.19 0.97
N SER A 205 5.37 3.19 1.16
CA SER A 205 4.74 3.52 2.43
C SER A 205 5.11 2.53 3.55
N TYR A 206 5.04 1.22 3.28
CA TYR A 206 5.40 0.21 4.28
C TYR A 206 6.91 0.08 4.50
N ALA A 207 7.73 0.38 3.49
CA ALA A 207 9.15 0.55 3.69
C ALA A 207 9.45 1.73 4.63
N LEU A 208 8.81 2.89 4.41
CA LEU A 208 8.95 4.05 5.29
C LEU A 208 8.46 3.75 6.71
N LEU A 209 7.30 3.10 6.86
CA LEU A 209 6.81 2.64 8.18
C LEU A 209 7.83 1.73 8.87
N THR A 210 8.46 0.82 8.11
CA THR A 210 9.48 -0.08 8.67
C THR A 210 10.70 0.71 9.14
N HIS A 211 11.15 1.72 8.40
CA HIS A 211 12.25 2.60 8.81
C HIS A 211 11.90 3.41 10.06
N LEU A 212 10.68 3.95 10.15
CA LEU A 212 10.22 4.71 11.32
C LEU A 212 10.19 3.84 12.58
N VAL A 213 9.61 2.64 12.49
CA VAL A 213 9.56 1.71 13.63
C VAL A 213 10.95 1.19 13.97
N ALA A 214 11.78 0.85 12.98
CA ALA A 214 13.15 0.39 13.19
C ALA A 214 13.99 1.43 13.97
N LYS A 215 13.84 2.71 13.59
CA LYS A 215 14.45 3.83 14.30
C LYS A 215 13.95 3.93 15.75
N GLU A 216 12.63 3.84 15.96
CA GLU A 216 12.01 3.92 17.30
C GLU A 216 12.48 2.79 18.25
N VAL A 217 12.82 1.61 17.71
CA VAL A 217 13.29 0.46 18.48
C VAL A 217 14.80 0.25 18.42
N ASP A 218 15.56 1.20 17.85
CA ASP A 218 17.02 1.18 17.69
C ASP A 218 17.52 -0.11 16.99
N MET A 219 16.91 -0.46 15.86
CA MET A 219 17.29 -1.60 15.04
C MET A 219 17.51 -1.21 13.58
N PRO A 220 18.44 -1.86 12.86
CA PRO A 220 18.50 -1.71 11.41
C PRO A 220 17.29 -2.37 10.74
N VAL A 221 16.90 -1.83 9.57
CA VAL A 221 15.87 -2.46 8.73
C VAL A 221 16.39 -3.74 8.08
N GLY A 222 15.48 -4.66 7.80
CA GLY A 222 15.74 -5.89 7.05
C GLY A 222 14.95 -5.92 5.75
N THR A 223 13.95 -6.79 5.68
CA THR A 223 13.18 -7.10 4.48
C THR A 223 11.73 -6.64 4.63
N PHE A 224 11.17 -6.09 3.56
CA PHE A 224 9.74 -5.92 3.39
C PHE A 224 9.17 -7.08 2.57
N GLY A 225 8.32 -7.90 3.18
CA GLY A 225 7.57 -8.97 2.53
C GLY A 225 6.17 -8.49 2.14
N HIS A 226 5.68 -8.87 0.97
CA HIS A 226 4.36 -8.47 0.49
C HIS A 226 3.57 -9.65 -0.06
N SER A 227 2.42 -9.92 0.54
CA SER A 227 1.46 -10.93 0.08
C SER A 227 0.24 -10.26 -0.54
N LEU A 228 0.00 -10.52 -1.82
CA LEU A 228 -1.12 -9.99 -2.60
C LEU A 228 -2.11 -11.13 -2.88
N VAL A 229 -3.32 -11.06 -2.30
CA VAL A 229 -4.34 -12.10 -2.50
C VAL A 229 -4.93 -11.97 -3.91
N ASP A 230 -5.27 -10.75 -4.33
CA ASP A 230 -5.75 -10.42 -5.68
C ASP A 230 -4.83 -9.32 -6.26
N ALA A 231 -3.76 -9.74 -6.94
CA ALA A 231 -2.88 -8.84 -7.66
C ALA A 231 -3.44 -8.61 -9.06
N HIS A 232 -3.74 -7.36 -9.45
CA HIS A 232 -4.42 -7.12 -10.71
C HIS A 232 -3.90 -5.91 -11.47
N ILE A 233 -4.06 -5.97 -12.79
CA ILE A 233 -3.80 -4.92 -13.76
C ILE A 233 -5.11 -4.60 -14.46
N TYR A 234 -5.54 -3.33 -14.42
CA TYR A 234 -6.71 -2.90 -15.19
C TYR A 234 -6.44 -3.00 -16.69
N CYS A 235 -7.41 -3.49 -17.44
CA CYS A 235 -7.33 -3.75 -18.88
C CYS A 235 -8.45 -3.07 -19.68
N GLY A 236 -8.97 -1.95 -19.16
CA GLY A 236 -9.97 -1.14 -19.81
C GLY A 236 -11.41 -1.61 -19.61
N GLN A 237 -12.30 -1.07 -20.42
CA GLN A 237 -13.76 -1.26 -20.38
C GLN A 237 -14.27 -1.68 -21.77
N ASP A 238 -15.52 -2.11 -21.82
CA ASP A 238 -16.28 -2.39 -23.04
C ASP A 238 -15.50 -3.22 -24.08
N GLU A 239 -15.42 -2.74 -25.32
CA GLU A 239 -14.76 -3.43 -26.43
C GLU A 239 -13.28 -3.73 -26.18
N ARG A 240 -12.59 -2.86 -25.42
CA ARG A 240 -11.18 -3.04 -25.08
C ARG A 240 -11.00 -4.17 -24.09
N ALA A 241 -11.83 -4.24 -23.06
CA ALA A 241 -11.83 -5.34 -22.09
C ALA A 241 -12.17 -6.68 -22.77
N GLU A 242 -13.17 -6.71 -23.64
CA GLU A 242 -13.54 -7.92 -24.37
C GLU A 242 -12.39 -8.40 -25.30
N TRP A 243 -11.70 -7.46 -25.95
CA TRP A 243 -10.51 -7.80 -26.73
C TRP A 243 -9.44 -8.50 -25.90
N TYR A 244 -9.13 -8.01 -24.67
CA TYR A 244 -8.18 -8.68 -23.78
C TYR A 244 -8.66 -10.06 -23.36
N LYS A 245 -9.94 -10.21 -23.10
CA LYS A 245 -10.55 -11.52 -22.77
C LYS A 245 -10.36 -12.53 -23.88
N GLU A 246 -10.59 -12.12 -25.14
CA GLU A 246 -10.41 -12.96 -26.32
C GLU A 246 -8.93 -13.24 -26.63
N ASN A 247 -8.04 -12.30 -26.29
CA ASN A 247 -6.62 -12.34 -26.59
C ASN A 247 -5.73 -12.62 -25.37
N ILE A 248 -6.27 -13.17 -24.28
CA ILE A 248 -5.54 -13.43 -23.02
C ILE A 248 -4.27 -14.27 -23.25
N ASN A 249 -4.28 -15.20 -24.21
CA ASN A 249 -3.14 -16.03 -24.55
C ASN A 249 -1.94 -15.22 -25.08
N ARG A 250 -2.15 -14.06 -25.69
CA ARG A 250 -1.07 -13.17 -26.13
C ARG A 250 -0.31 -12.58 -24.95
N LEU A 251 -1.03 -12.20 -23.89
CA LEU A 251 -0.41 -11.74 -22.64
C LEU A 251 0.42 -12.86 -22.01
N GLY A 252 -0.04 -14.12 -22.12
CA GLY A 252 0.68 -15.31 -21.66
C GLY A 252 2.04 -15.54 -22.31
N GLU A 253 2.30 -14.92 -23.46
CA GLU A 253 3.59 -15.00 -24.17
C GLU A 253 4.60 -13.92 -23.73
N VAL A 254 4.23 -13.01 -22.80
CA VAL A 254 5.10 -11.93 -22.33
C VAL A 254 6.41 -12.47 -21.76
N ALA A 255 7.52 -11.91 -22.21
CA ALA A 255 8.86 -12.19 -21.72
C ALA A 255 9.77 -10.97 -21.96
N TRP A 256 10.83 -10.83 -21.20
CA TRP A 256 11.75 -9.68 -21.32
C TRP A 256 12.22 -9.39 -22.77
N GLY A 257 12.34 -10.41 -23.61
CA GLY A 257 12.79 -10.28 -24.99
C GLY A 257 11.74 -9.82 -26.00
N ASN A 258 10.44 -9.74 -25.63
CA ASN A 258 9.37 -9.41 -26.58
C ASN A 258 8.41 -8.30 -26.09
N ILE A 259 8.74 -7.60 -25.00
CA ILE A 259 7.88 -6.58 -24.39
C ILE A 259 7.50 -5.48 -25.40
N SER A 260 8.46 -4.97 -26.19
CA SER A 260 8.19 -3.94 -27.18
C SER A 260 7.23 -4.44 -28.27
N VAL A 261 7.44 -5.65 -28.75
CA VAL A 261 6.57 -6.25 -29.79
C VAL A 261 5.15 -6.43 -29.26
N LEU A 262 5.00 -6.91 -28.02
CA LEU A 262 3.68 -7.06 -27.40
C LEU A 262 2.99 -5.70 -27.20
N LYS A 263 3.75 -4.67 -26.78
CA LYS A 263 3.23 -3.32 -26.61
C LYS A 263 2.71 -2.76 -27.94
N ASP A 264 3.53 -2.82 -29.00
CA ASP A 264 3.18 -2.33 -30.33
C ASP A 264 1.93 -3.06 -30.87
N ASP A 265 1.85 -4.38 -30.68
CA ASP A 265 0.72 -5.21 -31.09
C ASP A 265 -0.59 -4.82 -30.39
N ILE A 266 -0.52 -4.52 -29.07
CA ILE A 266 -1.68 -4.06 -28.31
C ILE A 266 -2.10 -2.66 -28.76
N GLU A 267 -1.17 -1.73 -28.96
CA GLU A 267 -1.47 -0.36 -29.40
C GLU A 267 -2.10 -0.33 -30.82
N GLU A 268 -1.71 -1.26 -31.70
CA GLU A 268 -2.25 -1.38 -33.06
C GLU A 268 -3.61 -2.08 -33.11
N GLN A 269 -3.84 -3.10 -32.27
CA GLN A 269 -4.98 -4.01 -32.47
C GLN A 269 -6.08 -3.86 -31.42
N ALA A 270 -5.78 -3.37 -30.21
CA ALA A 270 -6.81 -3.21 -29.19
C ALA A 270 -7.76 -2.07 -29.55
N PRO A 271 -9.10 -2.31 -29.58
CA PRO A 271 -10.08 -1.34 -30.03
C PRO A 271 -10.23 -0.17 -29.05
N GLY A 272 -10.86 0.88 -29.53
CA GLY A 272 -11.15 2.07 -28.74
C GLY A 272 -9.91 2.94 -28.48
N ASN A 273 -10.11 4.02 -27.73
CA ASN A 273 -9.01 4.84 -27.21
C ASN A 273 -8.76 4.51 -25.72
N ASN A 274 -7.63 4.94 -25.18
CA ASN A 274 -7.30 4.81 -23.76
C ASN A 274 -7.03 6.20 -23.16
N GLU A 275 -7.89 7.19 -23.52
CA GLU A 275 -7.70 8.59 -23.08
C GLU A 275 -7.86 8.75 -21.57
N ASP A 276 -8.72 7.93 -20.95
CA ASP A 276 -8.93 7.86 -19.51
C ASP A 276 -7.81 7.09 -18.78
N ASN A 277 -6.92 6.41 -19.51
CA ASN A 277 -5.84 5.57 -19.00
C ASN A 277 -6.31 4.40 -18.10
N MET A 278 -7.52 3.89 -18.34
CA MET A 278 -8.06 2.74 -17.60
C MET A 278 -7.51 1.39 -18.09
N ASP A 279 -6.93 1.34 -19.28
CA ASP A 279 -6.07 0.22 -19.69
C ASP A 279 -4.63 0.53 -19.27
N HIS A 280 -4.18 -0.13 -18.21
CA HIS A 280 -2.85 0.04 -17.65
C HIS A 280 -1.75 -0.72 -18.41
N ILE A 281 -2.14 -1.72 -19.22
CA ILE A 281 -1.19 -2.68 -19.81
C ILE A 281 -0.16 -2.00 -20.72
N PRO A 282 -0.51 -1.11 -21.67
CA PRO A 282 0.48 -0.47 -22.53
C PRO A 282 1.52 0.34 -21.76
N ASN A 283 1.08 1.10 -20.75
CA ASN A 283 1.97 1.91 -19.93
C ASN A 283 2.83 1.06 -18.96
N LEU A 284 2.35 -0.08 -18.49
CA LEU A 284 3.18 -1.03 -17.73
C LEU A 284 4.22 -1.71 -18.60
N LEU A 285 3.88 -2.08 -19.84
CA LEU A 285 4.85 -2.58 -20.81
C LEU A 285 5.91 -1.52 -21.15
N GLU A 286 5.51 -0.26 -21.35
CA GLU A 286 6.44 0.87 -21.49
C GLU A 286 7.37 0.99 -20.26
N GLN A 287 6.84 0.85 -19.05
CA GLN A 287 7.62 0.89 -17.83
C GLN A 287 8.65 -0.24 -17.75
N LEU A 288 8.31 -1.44 -18.21
CA LEU A 288 9.23 -2.59 -18.27
C LEU A 288 10.38 -2.41 -19.27
N LEU A 289 10.22 -1.56 -20.30
CA LEU A 289 11.29 -1.23 -21.25
C LEU A 289 12.31 -0.25 -20.68
N ARG A 290 12.02 0.40 -19.56
CA ARG A 290 12.89 1.38 -18.92
C ARG A 290 13.89 0.72 -18.00
N LEU A 291 15.12 1.22 -18.00
CA LEU A 291 16.17 0.69 -17.12
C LEU A 291 16.01 1.25 -15.69
N PRO A 292 15.93 0.39 -14.67
CA PRO A 292 15.97 0.81 -13.28
C PRO A 292 17.25 1.58 -12.99
N LYS A 293 17.12 2.64 -12.16
CA LYS A 293 18.27 3.40 -11.62
C LYS A 293 18.55 2.91 -10.19
N GLU A 294 19.66 3.38 -9.62
CA GLU A 294 19.98 3.08 -8.21
C GLU A 294 18.85 3.52 -7.29
N ARG A 295 18.60 2.74 -6.25
CA ARG A 295 17.59 3.08 -5.25
C ARG A 295 18.03 4.32 -4.48
N PRO A 296 17.14 5.28 -4.21
CA PRO A 296 17.42 6.42 -3.35
C PRO A 296 17.67 5.98 -1.91
N THR A 297 18.10 6.93 -1.09
CA THR A 297 18.14 6.79 0.36
C THR A 297 17.15 7.71 1.03
N ILE A 298 16.79 7.42 2.28
CA ILE A 298 16.00 8.33 3.12
C ILE A 298 16.77 8.70 4.37
N GLU A 299 16.61 9.95 4.79
CA GLU A 299 17.07 10.44 6.09
C GLU A 299 15.85 10.81 6.94
N ILE A 300 15.81 10.36 8.18
CA ILE A 300 14.72 10.62 9.12
C ILE A 300 15.31 11.31 10.35
N ALA A 301 14.74 12.45 10.74
CA ALA A 301 15.16 13.21 11.90
C ALA A 301 15.10 12.37 13.19
N ASP A 302 15.96 12.68 14.15
CA ASP A 302 16.00 11.98 15.44
C ASP A 302 14.92 12.51 16.39
N LYS A 303 13.71 12.02 16.21
CA LYS A 303 12.50 12.33 16.98
C LYS A 303 11.69 11.05 17.24
N PRO A 304 10.85 11.01 18.30
CA PRO A 304 9.86 9.96 18.48
C PRO A 304 8.95 9.83 17.25
N ILE A 305 8.44 8.63 16.99
CA ILE A 305 7.60 8.36 15.82
C ILE A 305 6.34 9.25 15.77
N ASP A 306 5.76 9.58 16.91
CA ASP A 306 4.57 10.42 17.03
C ASP A 306 4.83 11.93 16.79
N ASP A 307 6.10 12.36 16.84
CA ASP A 307 6.52 13.75 16.63
C ASP A 307 7.07 13.98 15.21
N ILE A 308 7.18 12.94 14.40
CA ILE A 308 7.69 13.03 13.01
C ILE A 308 6.70 13.80 12.14
N GLN A 309 7.22 14.78 11.42
CA GLN A 309 6.50 15.57 10.42
C GLN A 309 7.10 15.31 9.02
N PHE A 310 6.43 15.80 7.98
CA PHE A 310 6.88 15.63 6.60
C PHE A 310 8.31 16.11 6.37
N GLU A 311 8.67 17.27 6.92
CA GLU A 311 9.99 17.90 6.79
C GLU A 311 11.12 17.11 7.45
N ASP A 312 10.77 16.21 8.37
CA ASP A 312 11.70 15.32 9.07
C ASP A 312 12.12 14.11 8.22
N ILE A 313 11.47 13.90 7.06
CA ILE A 313 11.70 12.78 6.15
C ILE A 313 12.23 13.31 4.82
N GLN A 314 13.49 13.04 4.52
CA GLN A 314 14.15 13.55 3.31
C GLN A 314 14.51 12.40 2.37
N LEU A 315 13.99 12.46 1.15
CA LEU A 315 14.40 11.59 0.05
C LEU A 315 15.69 12.13 -0.57
N LYS A 316 16.71 11.29 -0.69
CA LYS A 316 18.04 11.65 -1.23
C LYS A 316 18.36 10.82 -2.47
N ASP A 317 19.09 11.44 -3.39
CA ASP A 317 19.67 10.78 -4.56
C ASP A 317 18.65 10.09 -5.48
N TYR A 318 17.39 10.52 -5.46
CA TYR A 318 16.35 9.94 -6.30
C TYR A 318 16.49 10.37 -7.75
N GLN A 319 16.73 9.40 -8.62
CA GLN A 319 16.75 9.53 -10.07
C GLN A 319 15.64 8.65 -10.66
N HIS A 320 14.96 9.14 -11.67
CA HIS A 320 13.79 8.46 -12.24
C HIS A 320 13.66 8.68 -13.75
N GLU A 321 12.88 7.84 -14.39
CA GLU A 321 12.34 8.05 -15.73
C GLU A 321 11.08 8.93 -15.69
N ASP A 322 10.59 9.36 -16.84
CA ASP A 322 9.43 10.22 -16.97
C ASP A 322 8.16 9.62 -16.37
N SER A 323 7.19 10.47 -16.07
CA SER A 323 5.89 10.06 -15.56
C SER A 323 5.16 9.13 -16.54
N LEU A 324 4.49 8.13 -16.00
CA LEU A 324 3.45 7.36 -16.68
C LEU A 324 2.11 7.66 -16.00
N ARG A 325 1.04 7.70 -16.80
CA ARG A 325 -0.31 7.96 -16.33
C ARG A 325 -1.12 6.68 -16.28
N PHE A 326 -1.87 6.51 -15.19
CA PHE A 326 -2.77 5.40 -14.98
C PHE A 326 -4.08 5.97 -14.44
N GLY A 327 -5.21 5.53 -14.95
CA GLY A 327 -6.53 5.87 -14.44
C GLY A 327 -6.77 5.21 -13.09
N VAL A 328 -7.66 5.79 -12.29
CA VAL A 328 -8.10 5.22 -11.00
C VAL A 328 -9.54 4.80 -11.15
N ALA A 329 -9.83 3.51 -10.95
CA ALA A 329 -11.18 2.97 -10.97
C ALA A 329 -11.83 3.14 -9.58
N GLU A 330 -12.94 3.86 -9.50
CA GLU A 330 -13.70 4.19 -8.28
C GLU A 330 -14.87 3.22 -8.03
#